data_87e3dd2270e0e3c8b0cfc86508a78245
#
_entry.id   87e3dd2270e0e3c8b0cfc86508a78245
#
_cell.length_a   1.000
_cell.length_b   1.000
_cell.length_c   1.000
_cell.angle_alpha   90.00
_cell.angle_beta   90.00
_cell.angle_gamma   90.00
#
_symmetry.space_group_name_H-M   'P 1'
#
loop_
_entity.id
_entity.type
_entity.pdbx_description
1 polymer ?
#
loop_
_entity_poly.entity_id
_entity_poly.type
_entity_poly.pdbx_seq_one_letter_code
_entity_poly.pdbx_strand_id
1 'polypeptide(L)'
;SDYDVLFGRDEILLKGLGLGATGAVGSTYNYAAPLYHRIIRAHAAGDAVTAQRAQAKAQAFIDVMNRFGGQPAGKAIMKLIGIDCGPVRLPMRTLTPSNEAALHAALEALGFFEFSSKLAA
;
A
#
# COMPACT_ATOMS: atom_id res chain seq x y z
N SER A 1 18.47 10.15 18.58
CA SER A 1 18.72 10.67 17.21
C SER A 1 18.18 12.10 17.14
N ASP A 2 19.00 13.04 16.68
CA ASP A 2 18.60 14.46 16.56
C ASP A 2 17.78 14.73 15.29
N TYR A 3 17.40 13.67 14.58
CA TYR A 3 16.66 13.74 13.31
C TYR A 3 15.41 12.87 13.33
N ASP A 4 14.33 13.39 12.75
CA ASP A 4 13.17 12.58 12.39
C ASP A 4 13.50 11.70 11.19
N VAL A 5 13.29 10.39 11.34
CA VAL A 5 13.55 9.42 10.28
C VAL A 5 12.23 8.88 9.76
N LEU A 6 11.90 9.19 8.51
CA LEU A 6 10.76 8.63 7.81
C LEU A 6 11.18 7.40 6.99
N PHE A 7 10.52 6.28 7.23
CA PHE A 7 10.84 5.02 6.55
C PHE A 7 10.14 4.91 5.20
N GLY A 8 10.87 4.50 4.16
CA GLY A 8 10.39 4.54 2.77
C GLY A 8 10.15 3.16 2.12
N ARG A 9 10.12 2.07 2.90
CA ARG A 9 9.91 0.72 2.37
C ARG A 9 8.63 0.13 2.95
N ASP A 10 7.55 0.25 2.21
CA ASP A 10 6.18 -0.11 2.64
C ASP A 10 6.05 -1.58 3.02
N GLU A 11 6.71 -2.45 2.26
CA GLU A 11 6.70 -3.91 2.44
C GLU A 11 7.39 -4.39 3.72
N ILE A 12 8.15 -3.53 4.39
CA ILE A 12 8.83 -3.83 5.65
C ILE A 12 8.70 -2.69 6.68
N LEU A 13 7.59 -1.95 6.65
CA LEU A 13 7.35 -0.82 7.54
C LEU A 13 7.55 -1.18 9.02
N LEU A 14 7.01 -2.31 9.46
CA LEU A 14 7.13 -2.75 10.85
C LEU A 14 8.58 -2.88 11.31
N LYS A 15 9.49 -3.32 10.42
CA LYS A 15 10.92 -3.36 10.71
C LYS A 15 11.50 -1.96 10.88
N GLY A 16 11.10 -1.01 10.03
CA GLY A 16 11.52 0.39 10.13
C GLY A 16 11.11 1.03 11.46
N LEU A 17 9.86 0.80 11.88
CA LEU A 17 9.35 1.27 13.18
C LEU A 17 10.14 0.65 14.35
N GLY A 18 10.44 -0.64 14.28
CA GLY A 18 11.24 -1.34 15.29
C GLY A 18 12.70 -0.85 15.38
N LEU A 19 13.21 -0.20 14.33
CA LEU A 19 14.52 0.44 14.29
C LEU A 19 14.48 1.93 14.71
N GLY A 20 13.31 2.44 15.11
CA GLY A 20 13.15 3.79 15.64
C GLY A 20 12.71 4.83 14.61
N ALA A 21 12.21 4.43 13.42
CA ALA A 21 11.59 5.38 12.50
C ALA A 21 10.32 5.98 13.14
N THR A 22 10.18 7.30 13.03
CA THR A 22 9.07 8.06 13.65
C THR A 22 7.83 8.16 12.76
N GLY A 23 7.97 7.80 11.48
CA GLY A 23 6.90 7.81 10.50
C GLY A 23 7.33 7.12 9.22
N ALA A 24 6.50 7.24 8.18
CA ALA A 24 6.77 6.61 6.89
C ALA A 24 6.24 7.42 5.72
N VAL A 25 6.90 7.28 4.57
CA VAL A 25 6.50 7.84 3.28
C VAL A 25 6.52 6.73 2.24
N GLY A 26 5.43 6.54 1.52
CA GLY A 26 5.36 5.50 0.50
C GLY A 26 4.16 5.67 -0.43
N SER A 27 4.29 5.16 -1.65
CA SER A 27 3.26 5.29 -2.68
C SER A 27 1.98 4.52 -2.35
N THR A 28 2.09 3.39 -1.65
CA THR A 28 0.95 2.54 -1.32
C THR A 28 0.03 3.15 -0.26
N TYR A 29 0.51 4.14 0.48
CA TYR A 29 -0.29 4.84 1.51
C TYR A 29 -1.40 5.70 0.88
N ASN A 30 -1.29 6.09 -0.38
CA ASN A 30 -2.34 6.82 -1.08
C ASN A 30 -3.66 6.02 -1.14
N TYR A 31 -3.57 4.71 -1.30
CA TYR A 31 -4.75 3.86 -1.51
C TYR A 31 -4.95 2.77 -0.45
N ALA A 32 -4.01 2.58 0.48
CA ALA A 32 -4.09 1.58 1.55
C ALA A 32 -3.71 2.14 2.93
N ALA A 33 -3.85 3.45 3.16
CA ALA A 33 -3.51 4.11 4.43
C ALA A 33 -4.09 3.42 5.66
N PRO A 34 -5.35 2.95 5.70
CA PRO A 34 -5.91 2.30 6.88
C PRO A 34 -5.12 1.06 7.32
N LEU A 35 -4.57 0.29 6.38
CA LEU A 35 -3.74 -0.87 6.68
C LEU A 35 -2.44 -0.47 7.37
N TYR A 36 -1.77 0.56 6.85
CA TYR A 36 -0.51 1.04 7.43
C TYR A 36 -0.71 1.73 8.78
N HIS A 37 -1.79 2.48 8.95
CA HIS A 37 -2.17 3.00 10.27
C HIS A 37 -2.39 1.88 11.29
N ARG A 38 -2.91 0.73 10.87
CA ARG A 38 -3.07 -0.43 11.74
C ARG A 38 -1.71 -0.99 12.19
N ILE A 39 -0.72 -1.06 11.27
CA ILE A 39 0.66 -1.47 11.61
C ILE A 39 1.25 -0.51 12.65
N ILE A 40 1.18 0.79 12.40
CA ILE A 40 1.76 1.83 13.26
C ILE A 40 1.12 1.79 14.66
N ARG A 41 -0.22 1.75 14.73
CA ARG A 41 -0.95 1.73 16.01
C ARG A 41 -0.68 0.45 16.81
N ALA A 42 -0.67 -0.71 16.14
CA ALA A 42 -0.39 -1.98 16.81
C ALA A 42 1.05 -2.02 17.34
N HIS A 43 2.03 -1.51 16.56
CA HIS A 43 3.41 -1.38 17.00
C HIS A 43 3.53 -0.48 18.23
N ALA A 44 2.91 0.71 18.19
CA ALA A 44 2.92 1.66 19.31
C ALA A 44 2.27 1.10 20.59
N ALA A 45 1.24 0.24 20.43
CA ALA A 45 0.56 -0.43 21.52
C ALA A 45 1.30 -1.69 22.04
N GLY A 46 2.42 -2.09 21.44
CA GLY A 46 3.12 -3.34 21.76
C GLY A 46 2.40 -4.62 21.30
N ASP A 47 1.34 -4.50 20.49
CA ASP A 47 0.60 -5.64 19.92
C ASP A 47 1.35 -6.21 18.69
N ALA A 48 2.37 -7.00 18.98
CA ALA A 48 3.21 -7.59 17.94
C ALA A 48 2.43 -8.52 16.99
N VAL A 49 1.42 -9.22 17.47
CA VAL A 49 0.62 -10.15 16.66
C VAL A 49 -0.20 -9.40 15.61
N THR A 50 -0.91 -8.37 16.03
CA THR A 50 -1.68 -7.53 15.09
C THR A 50 -0.76 -6.79 14.11
N ALA A 51 0.37 -6.26 14.58
CA ALA A 51 1.34 -5.57 13.73
C ALA A 51 1.91 -6.49 12.63
N GLN A 52 2.32 -7.71 13.00
CA GLN A 52 2.84 -8.70 12.05
C GLN A 52 1.79 -9.15 11.04
N ARG A 53 0.54 -9.41 11.48
CA ARG A 53 -0.56 -9.75 10.57
C ARG A 53 -0.87 -8.65 9.57
N ALA A 54 -0.90 -7.40 10.03
CA ALA A 54 -1.15 -6.26 9.16
C ALA A 54 0.02 -6.06 8.17
N GLN A 55 1.26 -6.22 8.61
CA GLN A 55 2.44 -6.16 7.73
C GLN A 55 2.43 -7.28 6.69
N ALA A 56 2.09 -8.51 7.05
CA ALA A 56 1.96 -9.61 6.09
C ALA A 56 0.89 -9.33 5.03
N LYS A 57 -0.23 -8.71 5.42
CA LYS A 57 -1.29 -8.29 4.49
C LYS A 57 -0.79 -7.19 3.54
N ALA A 58 -0.01 -6.22 4.04
CA ALA A 58 0.62 -5.20 3.22
C ALA A 58 1.61 -5.79 2.22
N GLN A 59 2.41 -6.76 2.63
CA GLN A 59 3.32 -7.49 1.75
C GLN A 59 2.56 -8.20 0.62
N ALA A 60 1.53 -8.98 0.94
CA ALA A 60 0.71 -9.67 -0.05
C ALA A 60 0.06 -8.70 -1.05
N PHE A 61 -0.38 -7.54 -0.58
CA PHE A 61 -0.90 -6.48 -1.42
C PHE A 61 0.16 -5.91 -2.38
N ILE A 62 1.36 -5.62 -1.88
CA ILE A 62 2.48 -5.12 -2.69
C ILE A 62 2.91 -6.18 -3.72
N ASP A 63 2.91 -7.46 -3.36
CA ASP A 63 3.21 -8.56 -4.28
C ASP A 63 2.21 -8.63 -5.44
N VAL A 64 0.93 -8.38 -5.17
CA VAL A 64 -0.09 -8.23 -6.23
C VAL A 64 0.27 -7.05 -7.13
N MET A 65 0.54 -5.88 -6.57
CA MET A 65 0.90 -4.70 -7.37
C MET A 65 2.13 -4.93 -8.25
N ASN A 66 3.17 -5.57 -7.71
CA ASN A 66 4.41 -5.80 -8.42
C ASN A 66 4.22 -6.72 -9.63
N ARG A 67 3.30 -7.69 -9.56
CA ARG A 67 2.93 -8.53 -10.71
C ARG A 67 2.36 -7.73 -11.87
N PHE A 68 1.78 -6.57 -11.59
CA PHE A 68 1.19 -5.66 -12.58
C PHE A 68 2.03 -4.39 -12.81
N GLY A 69 3.34 -4.45 -12.50
CA GLY A 69 4.29 -3.39 -12.86
C GLY A 69 4.45 -2.26 -11.82
N GLY A 70 3.96 -2.44 -10.61
CA GLY A 70 4.14 -1.48 -9.50
C GLY A 70 3.40 -0.15 -9.72
N GLN A 71 4.07 0.87 -10.22
CA GLN A 71 3.47 2.21 -10.42
C GLN A 71 2.28 2.24 -11.37
N PRO A 72 2.27 1.57 -12.54
CA PRO A 72 1.07 1.44 -13.36
C PRO A 72 -0.11 0.82 -12.61
N ALA A 73 0.15 -0.22 -11.82
CA ALA A 73 -0.87 -0.82 -10.95
C ALA A 73 -1.37 0.19 -9.90
N GLY A 74 -0.49 0.97 -9.28
CA GLY A 74 -0.86 2.01 -8.32
C GLY A 74 -1.84 3.04 -8.90
N LYS A 75 -1.62 3.49 -10.14
CA LYS A 75 -2.56 4.41 -10.82
C LYS A 75 -3.91 3.73 -11.12
N ALA A 76 -3.91 2.48 -11.53
CA ALA A 76 -5.14 1.73 -11.72
C ALA A 76 -5.89 1.54 -10.39
N ILE A 77 -5.19 1.28 -9.29
CA ILE A 77 -5.79 1.18 -7.95
C ILE A 77 -6.39 2.51 -7.50
N MET A 78 -5.71 3.64 -7.75
CA MET A 78 -6.28 4.97 -7.48
C MET A 78 -7.61 5.16 -8.21
N LYS A 79 -7.70 4.76 -9.48
CA LYS A 79 -8.93 4.81 -10.27
C LYS A 79 -10.03 3.93 -9.65
N LEU A 80 -9.69 2.73 -9.15
CA LEU A 80 -10.63 1.83 -8.49
C LEU A 80 -11.21 2.42 -7.20
N ILE A 81 -10.47 3.26 -6.48
CA ILE A 81 -10.97 3.96 -5.29
C ILE A 81 -11.58 5.33 -5.60
N GLY A 82 -11.75 5.69 -6.88
CA GLY A 82 -12.47 6.87 -7.32
C GLY A 82 -11.61 8.07 -7.73
N ILE A 83 -10.29 7.94 -7.80
CA ILE A 83 -9.39 9.03 -8.22
C ILE A 83 -8.64 8.63 -9.49
N ASP A 84 -9.06 9.12 -10.65
CA ASP A 84 -8.32 8.89 -11.89
C ASP A 84 -7.13 9.84 -11.99
N CYS A 85 -5.94 9.27 -11.79
CA CYS A 85 -4.66 10.00 -11.90
C CYS A 85 -4.10 10.04 -13.34
N GLY A 86 -4.86 9.59 -14.33
CA GLY A 86 -4.42 9.49 -15.71
C GLY A 86 -3.33 8.42 -15.95
N PRO A 87 -2.74 8.39 -17.17
CA PRO A 87 -1.76 7.39 -17.53
C PRO A 87 -0.40 7.59 -16.83
N VAL A 88 0.43 6.57 -16.85
CA VAL A 88 1.85 6.73 -16.48
C VAL A 88 2.63 7.40 -17.61
N ARG A 89 3.78 7.99 -17.27
CA ARG A 89 4.71 8.57 -18.25
C ARG A 89 5.73 7.52 -18.72
N LEU A 90 6.19 7.67 -19.96
CA LEU A 90 7.29 6.86 -20.47
C LEU A 90 8.53 6.95 -19.54
N PRO A 91 9.31 5.88 -19.41
CA PRO A 91 9.26 4.61 -20.17
C PRO A 91 8.22 3.59 -19.64
N MET A 92 7.49 3.89 -18.58
CA MET A 92 6.44 3.00 -18.07
C MET A 92 5.26 2.93 -19.04
N ARG A 93 4.54 1.81 -19.00
CA ARG A 93 3.34 1.60 -19.82
C ARG A 93 2.12 1.46 -18.92
N THR A 94 1.06 2.17 -19.27
CA THR A 94 -0.26 2.02 -18.63
C THR A 94 -0.77 0.61 -18.84
N LEU A 95 -1.49 0.08 -17.84
CA LEU A 95 -2.09 -1.26 -17.96
C LEU A 95 -3.08 -1.31 -19.13
N THR A 96 -3.14 -2.46 -19.77
CA THR A 96 -4.20 -2.76 -20.73
C THR A 96 -5.53 -3.00 -19.99
N PRO A 97 -6.68 -2.86 -20.64
CA PRO A 97 -7.97 -3.16 -20.01
C PRO A 97 -8.05 -4.57 -19.43
N SER A 98 -7.44 -5.57 -20.07
CA SER A 98 -7.40 -6.94 -19.56
C SER A 98 -6.54 -7.06 -18.28
N ASN A 99 -5.41 -6.34 -18.21
CA ASN A 99 -4.57 -6.31 -17.01
C ASN A 99 -5.23 -5.51 -15.88
N GLU A 100 -5.98 -4.45 -16.17
CA GLU A 100 -6.79 -3.74 -15.17
C GLU A 100 -7.85 -4.68 -14.56
N ALA A 101 -8.56 -5.44 -15.38
CA ALA A 101 -9.54 -6.41 -14.91
C ALA A 101 -8.91 -7.53 -14.08
N ALA A 102 -7.74 -8.05 -14.50
CA ALA A 102 -7.01 -9.07 -13.75
C ALA A 102 -6.48 -8.52 -12.41
N LEU A 103 -5.98 -7.28 -12.38
CA LEU A 103 -5.58 -6.60 -11.16
C LEU A 103 -6.77 -6.45 -10.19
N HIS A 104 -7.93 -5.99 -10.70
CA HIS A 104 -9.13 -5.83 -9.90
C HIS A 104 -9.54 -7.15 -9.24
N ALA A 105 -9.62 -8.24 -10.01
CA ALA A 105 -9.95 -9.57 -9.50
C ALA A 105 -8.96 -10.05 -8.42
N ALA A 106 -7.65 -9.80 -8.62
CA ALA A 106 -6.63 -10.16 -7.63
C ALA A 106 -6.75 -9.35 -6.33
N LEU A 107 -7.13 -8.07 -6.43
CA LEU A 107 -7.38 -7.20 -5.28
C LEU A 107 -8.64 -7.60 -4.51
N GLU A 108 -9.71 -7.98 -5.22
CA GLU A 108 -10.93 -8.52 -4.59
C GLU A 108 -10.62 -9.81 -3.82
N ALA A 109 -9.90 -10.75 -4.44
CA ALA A 109 -9.51 -12.01 -3.81
C ALA A 109 -8.66 -11.80 -2.55
N LEU A 110 -7.86 -10.72 -2.50
CA LEU A 110 -7.08 -10.33 -1.33
C LEU A 110 -7.92 -9.62 -0.24
N GLY A 111 -9.15 -9.19 -0.54
CA GLY A 111 -9.96 -8.35 0.34
C GLY A 111 -9.46 -6.91 0.44
N PHE A 112 -8.86 -6.38 -0.64
CA PHE A 112 -8.26 -5.03 -0.67
C PHE A 112 -9.25 -3.95 -0.25
N PHE A 113 -10.49 -4.01 -0.70
CA PHE A 113 -11.49 -2.97 -0.46
C PHE A 113 -11.94 -2.86 1.00
N GLU A 114 -11.62 -3.86 1.84
CA GLU A 114 -11.85 -3.79 3.29
C GLU A 114 -10.87 -2.82 4.00
N PHE A 115 -9.68 -2.65 3.43
CA PHE A 115 -8.62 -1.82 4.01
C PHE A 115 -8.12 -0.70 3.07
N SER A 116 -8.79 -0.49 1.94
CA SER A 116 -8.48 0.62 1.04
C SER A 116 -8.79 1.97 1.66
N SER A 117 -8.05 2.99 1.24
CA SER A 117 -8.43 4.37 1.50
C SER A 117 -9.79 4.66 0.87
N LYS A 118 -10.63 5.41 1.56
CA LYS A 118 -11.95 5.83 1.06
C LYS A 118 -11.95 7.34 0.90
N LEU A 119 -12.55 7.82 -0.18
CA LEU A 119 -12.82 9.24 -0.30
C LEU A 119 -13.80 9.65 0.81
N ALA A 120 -13.53 10.77 1.43
CA ALA A 120 -14.52 11.40 2.30
C ALA A 120 -15.74 11.75 1.44
N ALA A 121 -16.92 11.38 1.93
CA ALA A 121 -18.18 11.76 1.30
C ALA A 121 -18.40 13.27 1.44
#